data_20d818014f3c57a7bbc840369aed0b58
#
_entry.id   20d818014f3c57a7bbc840369aed0b58
#
_cell.length_a   1.000
_cell.length_b   1.000
_cell.length_c   1.000
_cell.angle_alpha   90.00
_cell.angle_beta   90.00
_cell.angle_gamma   90.00
#
_symmetry.space_group_name_H-M   'P 1'
#
loop_
_entity.id
_entity.type
_entity.pdbx_description
1 polymer ?
#
loop_
_entity_poly.entity_id
_entity_poly.type
_entity_poly.pdbx_seq_one_letter_code
_entity_poly.pdbx_strand_id
1 'polypeptide(L)'
;TDQSVRRWRRKELIAGYFYKAISTGYQTYANSMRHNRKGVKLEVKQSAIIDMLLSKDQSVSELSINNVINDIESRNTVTNKGLVGMNTDRAYSVDKRTYDSSMLNVLGMDTGFSGNVGINRQATMDANIEGNRGFIKSINSNTDKFSTAKTLTATEGIVPLGITHDDPQRSLMTYIQTSKHTVRCENNDPMLITNGSDEAFAYMASDIFAFKAKGKGTVTELVRNGKPFGRGDYMIITYDDGKSDFINLEETVEKNSDGGYNVPLQLVPSEKLQVGSKVKEYDVVAYDPKSFANSLGESGNLALTSGTLAKVALINTDEGFEDSAAITEEFGEKLGTAVIVEKEVVLDKGSNIFIYK
;
A
#
# COMPACT_ATOMS: atom_id res chain seq x y z
N THR A 1 -31.43 0.84 -1.68
CA THR A 1 -30.60 0.04 -2.62
C THR A 1 -30.06 -1.12 -1.82
N ASP A 2 -30.34 -2.32 -2.27
CA ASP A 2 -29.84 -3.53 -1.64
C ASP A 2 -28.31 -3.56 -1.70
N GLN A 3 -27.66 -3.55 -0.55
CA GLN A 3 -26.20 -3.53 -0.45
C GLN A 3 -25.60 -4.93 -0.54
N SER A 4 -26.40 -5.98 -0.37
CA SER A 4 -25.96 -7.38 -0.45
C SER A 4 -25.47 -7.79 -1.85
N VAL A 5 -25.89 -7.08 -2.90
CA VAL A 5 -25.44 -7.30 -4.28
C VAL A 5 -24.28 -6.40 -4.71
N ARG A 6 -23.64 -5.71 -3.79
CA ARG A 6 -22.44 -4.94 -4.13
C ARG A 6 -21.32 -5.84 -4.61
N ARG A 7 -20.59 -5.35 -5.60
CA ARG A 7 -19.40 -6.01 -6.13
C ARG A 7 -18.25 -5.02 -6.27
N TRP A 8 -17.07 -5.53 -6.15
CA TRP A 8 -15.83 -4.79 -6.30
C TRP A 8 -15.44 -4.73 -7.77
N ARG A 9 -15.24 -3.54 -8.32
CA ARG A 9 -15.11 -3.37 -9.77
C ARG A 9 -13.71 -2.98 -10.21
N ARG A 10 -12.67 -3.48 -9.54
CA ARG A 10 -11.29 -3.09 -9.85
C ARG A 10 -10.94 -3.16 -11.34
N LYS A 11 -11.24 -4.27 -12.01
CA LYS A 11 -10.97 -4.44 -13.45
C LYS A 11 -12.03 -3.81 -14.35
N GLU A 12 -13.25 -3.68 -13.88
CA GLU A 12 -14.34 -3.06 -14.64
C GLU A 12 -14.23 -1.53 -14.68
N LEU A 13 -13.51 -0.92 -13.74
CA LEU A 13 -13.26 0.53 -13.76
C LEU A 13 -12.59 0.98 -15.06
N ILE A 14 -11.53 0.31 -15.49
CA ILE A 14 -10.83 0.64 -16.72
C ILE A 14 -11.77 0.53 -17.93
N ALA A 15 -12.53 -0.56 -18.04
CA ALA A 15 -13.55 -0.72 -19.09
C ALA A 15 -14.62 0.38 -19.01
N GLY A 16 -15.00 0.80 -17.82
CA GLY A 16 -15.93 1.92 -17.59
C GLY A 16 -15.43 3.25 -18.15
N TYR A 17 -14.14 3.55 -18.01
CA TYR A 17 -13.53 4.76 -18.58
C TYR A 17 -13.56 4.75 -20.11
N PHE A 18 -13.18 3.62 -20.72
CA PHE A 18 -13.29 3.46 -22.17
C PHE A 18 -14.72 3.61 -22.66
N TYR A 19 -15.66 2.95 -22.00
CA TYR A 19 -17.09 3.05 -22.35
C TYR A 19 -17.58 4.49 -22.26
N LYS A 20 -17.24 5.23 -21.19
CA LYS A 20 -17.63 6.62 -21.02
C LYS A 20 -17.04 7.52 -22.11
N ALA A 21 -15.75 7.33 -22.44
CA ALA A 21 -15.09 8.12 -23.48
C ALA A 21 -15.71 7.88 -24.88
N ILE A 22 -15.97 6.61 -25.21
CA ILE A 22 -16.63 6.23 -26.47
C ILE A 22 -18.06 6.77 -26.52
N SER A 23 -18.83 6.57 -25.46
CA SER A 23 -20.23 7.04 -25.37
C SER A 23 -20.31 8.55 -25.51
N THR A 24 -19.42 9.31 -24.85
CA THR A 24 -19.37 10.78 -24.97
C THR A 24 -19.00 11.21 -26.39
N GLY A 25 -18.00 10.58 -27.01
CA GLY A 25 -17.62 10.83 -28.40
C GLY A 25 -18.79 10.56 -29.36
N TYR A 26 -19.49 9.45 -29.18
CA TYR A 26 -20.65 9.11 -30.00
C TYR A 26 -21.82 10.11 -29.81
N GLN A 27 -22.14 10.50 -28.57
CA GLN A 27 -23.16 11.49 -28.31
C GLN A 27 -22.84 12.84 -28.94
N THR A 28 -21.58 13.29 -28.87
CA THR A 28 -21.14 14.54 -29.51
C THR A 28 -21.28 14.45 -31.03
N TYR A 29 -20.87 13.33 -31.62
CA TYR A 29 -21.02 13.06 -33.04
C TYR A 29 -22.51 13.06 -33.46
N ALA A 30 -23.35 12.29 -32.77
CA ALA A 30 -24.78 12.19 -33.07
C ALA A 30 -25.51 13.54 -32.96
N ASN A 31 -25.18 14.34 -31.94
CA ASN A 31 -25.72 15.69 -31.80
C ASN A 31 -25.29 16.63 -32.93
N SER A 32 -24.03 16.54 -33.34
CA SER A 32 -23.50 17.32 -34.45
C SER A 32 -24.18 16.98 -35.79
N MET A 33 -24.42 15.68 -36.00
CA MET A 33 -25.15 15.20 -37.19
C MET A 33 -26.62 15.65 -37.16
N ARG A 34 -27.28 15.64 -36.01
CA ARG A 34 -28.66 16.17 -35.87
C ARG A 34 -28.76 17.68 -36.22
N HIS A 35 -27.70 18.42 -36.00
CA HIS A 35 -27.63 19.85 -36.33
C HIS A 35 -27.01 20.11 -37.70
N ASN A 36 -26.98 19.11 -38.58
CA ASN A 36 -26.47 19.21 -39.97
C ASN A 36 -25.06 19.83 -40.10
N ARG A 37 -24.19 19.66 -39.12
CA ARG A 37 -22.82 20.16 -39.20
C ARG A 37 -22.02 19.32 -40.19
N LYS A 38 -21.44 19.94 -41.20
CA LYS A 38 -20.59 19.25 -42.21
C LYS A 38 -19.23 18.94 -41.66
N GLY A 39 -18.63 17.81 -42.10
CA GLY A 39 -17.24 17.45 -41.79
C GLY A 39 -17.02 16.89 -40.39
N VAL A 40 -18.08 16.54 -39.66
CA VAL A 40 -17.95 15.97 -38.32
C VAL A 40 -17.45 14.54 -38.38
N LYS A 41 -16.40 14.25 -37.62
CA LYS A 41 -15.86 12.88 -37.44
C LYS A 41 -16.17 12.38 -36.04
N LEU A 42 -16.34 11.08 -35.93
CA LEU A 42 -16.38 10.43 -34.62
C LEU A 42 -14.97 10.47 -34.02
N GLU A 43 -14.82 11.19 -32.93
CA GLU A 43 -13.56 11.33 -32.25
C GLU A 43 -13.69 10.86 -30.79
N VAL A 44 -12.81 9.95 -30.39
CA VAL A 44 -12.67 9.51 -29.00
C VAL A 44 -11.37 10.11 -28.48
N LYS A 45 -11.49 11.03 -27.54
CA LYS A 45 -10.32 11.69 -26.93
C LYS A 45 -9.59 10.73 -26.01
N GLN A 46 -8.42 10.26 -26.43
CA GLN A 46 -7.58 9.39 -25.61
C GLN A 46 -7.09 10.07 -24.33
N SER A 47 -6.75 11.37 -24.40
CA SER A 47 -6.36 12.16 -23.24
C SER A 47 -7.44 12.18 -22.16
N ALA A 48 -8.71 12.16 -22.53
CA ALA A 48 -9.80 12.14 -21.56
C ALA A 48 -9.82 10.85 -20.70
N ILE A 49 -9.35 9.75 -21.23
CA ILE A 49 -9.22 8.47 -20.49
C ILE A 49 -8.07 8.59 -19.50
N ILE A 50 -6.93 9.07 -19.94
CA ILE A 50 -5.75 9.29 -19.11
C ILE A 50 -6.04 10.30 -17.99
N ASP A 51 -6.66 11.43 -18.35
CA ASP A 51 -7.04 12.45 -17.37
C ASP A 51 -8.01 11.92 -16.32
N MET A 52 -8.97 11.07 -16.71
CA MET A 52 -9.88 10.45 -15.75
C MET A 52 -9.18 9.46 -14.82
N LEU A 53 -8.23 8.67 -15.36
CA LEU A 53 -7.46 7.70 -14.57
C LEU A 53 -6.51 8.39 -13.60
N LEU A 54 -5.87 9.49 -14.00
CA LEU A 54 -4.79 10.10 -13.23
C LEU A 54 -5.24 11.25 -12.32
N SER A 55 -6.33 11.93 -12.60
CA SER A 55 -6.63 13.19 -11.90
C SER A 55 -8.09 13.48 -11.57
N LYS A 56 -9.04 12.78 -12.15
CA LYS A 56 -10.47 13.14 -12.02
C LYS A 56 -11.34 12.13 -11.30
N ASP A 57 -10.88 10.91 -11.12
CA ASP A 57 -11.65 9.91 -10.41
C ASP A 57 -11.26 9.84 -8.94
N GLN A 58 -12.22 10.02 -8.05
CA GLN A 58 -12.02 10.00 -6.61
C GLN A 58 -11.67 8.60 -6.05
N SER A 59 -11.79 7.54 -6.87
CA SER A 59 -11.35 6.20 -6.52
C SER A 59 -9.90 5.93 -6.89
N VAL A 60 -9.25 6.86 -7.58
CA VAL A 60 -7.83 6.79 -7.93
C VAL A 60 -7.06 7.71 -6.98
N SER A 61 -6.07 7.17 -6.32
CA SER A 61 -5.14 7.92 -5.47
C SER A 61 -3.71 7.63 -5.88
N GLU A 62 -2.83 8.58 -5.64
CA GLU A 62 -1.40 8.36 -5.76
C GLU A 62 -0.96 7.39 -4.65
N LEU A 63 -0.11 6.44 -4.99
CA LEU A 63 0.44 5.51 -4.00
C LEU A 63 1.47 6.25 -3.16
N SER A 64 1.24 6.30 -1.85
CA SER A 64 2.20 6.86 -0.90
C SER A 64 3.07 5.76 -0.32
N ILE A 65 4.39 5.93 -0.42
CA ILE A 65 5.38 4.98 0.08
C ILE A 65 5.96 5.53 1.38
N ASN A 66 5.15 5.55 2.41
CA ASN A 66 5.56 5.98 3.73
C ASN A 66 6.11 4.80 4.57
N ASN A 67 5.34 3.74 4.63
CA ASN A 67 5.68 2.51 5.34
C ASN A 67 4.94 1.32 4.71
N VAL A 68 5.31 0.11 5.10
CA VAL A 68 4.72 -1.14 4.58
C VAL A 68 3.22 -1.23 4.84
N ILE A 69 2.76 -0.77 6.00
CA ILE A 69 1.34 -0.84 6.37
C ILE A 69 0.53 0.09 5.45
N ASN A 70 1.02 1.31 5.22
CA ASN A 70 0.39 2.26 4.32
C ASN A 70 0.35 1.74 2.87
N ASP A 71 1.41 1.07 2.40
CA ASP A 71 1.43 0.40 1.10
C ASP A 71 0.33 -0.66 0.98
N ILE A 72 0.20 -1.53 1.97
CA ILE A 72 -0.82 -2.58 1.98
C ILE A 72 -2.22 -1.97 2.03
N GLU A 73 -2.47 -1.02 2.92
CA GLU A 73 -3.77 -0.39 3.07
C GLU A 73 -4.19 0.41 1.84
N SER A 74 -3.27 1.14 1.23
CA SER A 74 -3.57 1.90 -0.01
C SER A 74 -4.10 1.00 -1.11
N ARG A 75 -3.60 -0.23 -1.20
CA ARG A 75 -4.03 -1.23 -2.17
C ARG A 75 -5.32 -1.95 -1.78
N ASN A 76 -5.64 -1.97 -0.49
CA ASN A 76 -6.81 -2.66 0.07
C ASN A 76 -7.96 -1.70 0.40
N THR A 77 -7.78 -0.41 0.18
CA THR A 77 -8.83 0.58 0.42
C THR A 77 -10.02 0.37 -0.49
N VAL A 78 -11.16 0.37 0.12
CA VAL A 78 -12.47 0.27 -0.52
C VAL A 78 -13.24 1.54 -0.30
N THR A 79 -13.68 2.15 -1.39
CA THR A 79 -14.41 3.42 -1.32
C THR A 79 -15.76 3.35 -2.02
N ASN A 80 -16.73 4.09 -1.49
CA ASN A 80 -18.00 4.35 -2.17
C ASN A 80 -17.93 5.49 -3.18
N LYS A 81 -16.80 6.17 -3.29
CA LYS A 81 -16.55 7.25 -4.25
C LYS A 81 -16.14 6.68 -5.61
N GLY A 82 -16.24 7.49 -6.65
CA GLY A 82 -15.72 7.17 -7.98
C GLY A 82 -16.77 7.12 -9.08
N LEU A 83 -16.35 6.69 -10.26
CA LEU A 83 -17.15 6.74 -11.50
C LEU A 83 -18.53 6.08 -11.42
N VAL A 84 -18.65 5.01 -10.67
CA VAL A 84 -19.89 4.23 -10.48
C VAL A 84 -20.48 4.42 -9.09
N GLY A 85 -19.76 5.14 -8.24
CA GLY A 85 -20.13 5.47 -6.88
C GLY A 85 -20.70 6.86 -6.75
N MET A 86 -20.47 7.47 -5.60
CA MET A 86 -20.93 8.81 -5.28
C MET A 86 -19.88 9.85 -5.69
N ASN A 87 -20.32 10.90 -6.37
CA ASN A 87 -19.41 11.90 -6.96
C ASN A 87 -19.16 13.14 -6.07
N THR A 88 -19.56 13.15 -4.81
CA THR A 88 -19.47 14.36 -3.99
C THR A 88 -18.86 14.07 -2.63
N ASP A 89 -18.07 15.03 -2.14
CA ASP A 89 -17.58 15.07 -0.76
C ASP A 89 -18.65 15.55 0.25
N ARG A 90 -19.90 15.63 -0.18
CA ARG A 90 -21.02 16.03 0.69
C ARG A 90 -21.24 14.97 1.76
N ALA A 91 -21.61 15.45 2.94
CA ALA A 91 -21.97 14.58 4.06
C ALA A 91 -23.03 13.56 3.65
N TYR A 92 -22.69 12.30 3.67
CA TYR A 92 -23.60 11.21 3.41
C TYR A 92 -24.41 10.91 4.66
N SER A 93 -25.68 10.54 4.47
CA SER A 93 -26.51 10.03 5.55
C SER A 93 -25.89 8.75 6.14
N VAL A 94 -26.22 8.47 7.40
CA VAL A 94 -25.76 7.26 8.10
C VAL A 94 -26.07 5.99 7.28
N ASP A 95 -27.25 5.89 6.72
CA ASP A 95 -27.67 4.73 5.91
C ASP A 95 -26.77 4.45 4.68
N LYS A 96 -26.12 5.48 4.15
CA LYS A 96 -25.20 5.33 3.02
C LYS A 96 -23.78 4.97 3.47
N ARG A 97 -23.47 5.13 4.73
CA ARG A 97 -22.17 4.80 5.34
C ARG A 97 -22.15 3.42 5.98
N THR A 98 -23.33 2.84 6.22
CA THR A 98 -23.46 1.49 6.77
C THR A 98 -23.26 0.43 5.69
N TYR A 99 -22.80 -0.72 6.11
CA TYR A 99 -22.61 -1.89 5.26
C TYR A 99 -23.46 -3.04 5.78
N ASP A 100 -23.97 -3.84 4.85
CA ASP A 100 -24.71 -5.04 5.15
C ASP A 100 -23.83 -6.08 5.87
N SER A 101 -24.45 -6.95 6.67
CA SER A 101 -23.73 -8.02 7.38
C SER A 101 -23.03 -9.02 6.46
N SER A 102 -23.45 -9.11 5.18
CA SER A 102 -22.75 -9.90 4.16
C SER A 102 -21.33 -9.40 3.87
N MET A 103 -21.00 -8.18 4.29
CA MET A 103 -19.64 -7.62 4.18
C MET A 103 -18.68 -8.12 5.28
N LEU A 104 -19.16 -8.83 6.27
CA LEU A 104 -18.29 -9.55 7.21
C LEU A 104 -17.39 -10.50 6.43
N ASN A 105 -16.13 -10.60 6.82
CA ASN A 105 -15.05 -11.32 6.10
C ASN A 105 -14.63 -10.72 4.75
N VAL A 106 -15.05 -9.50 4.46
CA VAL A 106 -14.58 -8.71 3.31
C VAL A 106 -14.05 -7.36 3.77
N LEU A 107 -14.74 -6.72 4.70
CA LEU A 107 -14.36 -5.45 5.30
C LEU A 107 -14.09 -5.61 6.78
N GLY A 108 -12.98 -5.05 7.23
CA GLY A 108 -12.70 -4.90 8.65
C GLY A 108 -13.38 -3.68 9.26
N MET A 109 -13.08 -3.43 10.53
CA MET A 109 -13.60 -2.28 11.27
C MET A 109 -12.89 -0.98 10.89
N ASP A 110 -11.66 -1.09 10.36
CA ASP A 110 -10.85 0.06 9.98
C ASP A 110 -11.52 0.90 8.90
N THR A 111 -11.65 2.19 9.16
CA THR A 111 -12.30 3.15 8.28
C THR A 111 -11.59 4.50 8.35
N GLY A 112 -11.83 5.36 7.36
CA GLY A 112 -11.35 6.74 7.40
C GLY A 112 -11.94 7.51 8.59
N PHE A 113 -11.16 8.46 9.11
CA PHE A 113 -11.57 9.31 10.23
C PHE A 113 -12.39 10.52 9.76
N SER A 114 -13.15 11.16 10.69
CA SER A 114 -13.92 12.36 10.42
C SER A 114 -14.92 12.22 9.25
N GLY A 115 -14.84 13.07 8.23
CA GLY A 115 -15.78 13.08 7.11
C GLY A 115 -15.82 11.79 6.28
N ASN A 116 -14.79 10.96 6.33
CA ASN A 116 -14.68 9.72 5.56
C ASN A 116 -15.10 8.46 6.31
N VAL A 117 -15.57 8.58 7.55
CA VAL A 117 -16.06 7.44 8.35
C VAL A 117 -17.13 6.66 7.59
N GLY A 118 -16.91 5.35 7.39
CA GLY A 118 -17.80 4.45 6.66
C GLY A 118 -17.83 4.64 5.14
N ILE A 119 -17.18 5.68 4.59
CA ILE A 119 -17.08 5.90 3.14
C ILE A 119 -15.87 5.16 2.59
N ASN A 120 -14.73 5.34 3.22
CA ASN A 120 -13.53 4.58 2.95
C ASN A 120 -13.40 3.51 4.04
N ARG A 121 -13.24 2.28 3.62
CA ARG A 121 -13.05 1.11 4.48
C ARG A 121 -11.85 0.33 3.99
N GLN A 122 -11.32 -0.53 4.84
CA GLN A 122 -10.22 -1.42 4.48
C GLN A 122 -10.76 -2.84 4.28
N ALA A 123 -10.28 -3.48 3.21
CA ALA A 123 -10.52 -4.91 3.03
C ALA A 123 -9.72 -5.71 4.07
N THR A 124 -10.27 -6.83 4.50
CA THR A 124 -9.56 -7.76 5.38
C THR A 124 -8.34 -8.36 4.67
N MET A 125 -7.38 -8.89 5.43
CA MET A 125 -6.14 -9.46 4.89
C MET A 125 -6.39 -10.56 3.86
N ASP A 126 -7.41 -11.41 4.07
CA ASP A 126 -7.87 -12.43 3.12
C ASP A 126 -9.36 -12.22 2.83
N ALA A 127 -9.67 -11.13 2.14
CA ALA A 127 -11.04 -10.76 1.83
C ALA A 127 -11.73 -11.83 0.97
N ASN A 128 -12.94 -12.23 1.37
CA ASN A 128 -13.70 -13.30 0.73
C ASN A 128 -14.34 -12.84 -0.60
N ILE A 129 -13.49 -12.58 -1.61
CA ILE A 129 -13.89 -12.07 -2.92
C ILE A 129 -13.69 -13.14 -3.97
N GLU A 130 -14.73 -13.39 -4.77
CA GLU A 130 -14.71 -14.41 -5.81
C GLU A 130 -14.39 -13.84 -7.18
N GLY A 131 -13.41 -14.45 -7.82
CA GLY A 131 -13.07 -14.26 -9.21
C GLY A 131 -12.68 -12.84 -9.61
N ASN A 132 -12.51 -12.65 -10.91
CA ASN A 132 -12.02 -11.39 -11.49
C ASN A 132 -13.07 -10.25 -11.47
N ARG A 133 -14.33 -10.58 -11.25
CA ARG A 133 -15.41 -9.59 -11.18
C ARG A 133 -15.64 -9.02 -9.79
N GLY A 134 -14.98 -9.58 -8.78
CA GLY A 134 -15.03 -9.08 -7.42
C GLY A 134 -16.40 -9.26 -6.74
N PHE A 135 -17.06 -10.37 -6.95
CA PHE A 135 -18.25 -10.72 -6.17
C PHE A 135 -17.84 -11.18 -4.79
N ILE A 136 -18.64 -10.84 -3.80
CA ILE A 136 -18.46 -11.36 -2.46
C ILE A 136 -18.89 -12.81 -2.46
N LYS A 137 -18.00 -13.69 -2.00
CA LYS A 137 -18.29 -15.09 -1.82
C LYS A 137 -19.08 -15.28 -0.52
N SER A 138 -20.24 -15.89 -0.61
CA SER A 138 -21.01 -16.25 0.59
C SER A 138 -20.24 -17.20 1.48
N ILE A 139 -20.30 -16.97 2.79
CA ILE A 139 -19.68 -17.86 3.77
C ILE A 139 -20.60 -19.08 3.94
N ASN A 140 -20.01 -20.24 3.80
CA ASN A 140 -20.66 -21.49 4.18
C ASN A 140 -20.14 -21.92 5.55
N SER A 141 -20.93 -21.70 6.60
CA SER A 141 -20.56 -22.01 7.99
C SER A 141 -20.20 -23.48 8.22
N ASN A 142 -20.61 -24.38 7.33
CA ASN A 142 -20.33 -25.81 7.45
C ASN A 142 -19.00 -26.24 6.82
N THR A 143 -18.48 -25.45 5.86
CA THR A 143 -17.28 -25.81 5.09
C THR A 143 -16.14 -24.82 5.27
N ASP A 144 -16.45 -23.57 5.57
CA ASP A 144 -15.44 -22.51 5.68
C ASP A 144 -14.93 -22.45 7.12
N LYS A 145 -13.61 -22.65 7.29
CA LYS A 145 -12.97 -22.50 8.58
C LYS A 145 -12.86 -21.03 8.93
N PHE A 146 -13.07 -20.71 10.20
CA PHE A 146 -12.78 -19.37 10.72
C PHE A 146 -11.29 -19.06 10.53
N SER A 147 -11.01 -17.86 10.06
CA SER A 147 -9.66 -17.32 9.90
C SER A 147 -9.64 -15.87 10.34
N THR A 148 -8.70 -15.51 11.20
CA THR A 148 -8.47 -14.12 11.60
C THR A 148 -8.12 -13.22 10.42
N ALA A 149 -7.40 -13.74 9.43
CA ALA A 149 -7.09 -13.01 8.20
C ALA A 149 -8.32 -12.61 7.38
N LYS A 150 -9.45 -13.33 7.51
CA LYS A 150 -10.73 -12.96 6.88
C LYS A 150 -11.53 -11.93 7.68
N THR A 151 -11.15 -11.70 8.92
CA THR A 151 -11.89 -10.80 9.83
C THR A 151 -11.16 -9.48 10.02
N LEU A 152 -9.82 -9.51 10.05
CA LEU A 152 -8.97 -8.38 10.39
C LEU A 152 -8.38 -7.72 9.15
N THR A 153 -8.29 -6.39 9.17
CA THR A 153 -7.41 -5.64 8.25
C THR A 153 -5.95 -5.80 8.66
N ALA A 154 -5.05 -5.31 7.82
CA ALA A 154 -3.62 -5.33 8.13
C ALA A 154 -3.31 -4.60 9.45
N THR A 155 -3.80 -3.39 9.62
CA THR A 155 -3.62 -2.59 10.85
C THR A 155 -4.28 -3.20 12.08
N GLU A 156 -5.48 -3.74 11.95
CA GLU A 156 -6.14 -4.47 13.03
C GLU A 156 -5.34 -5.70 13.46
N GLY A 157 -4.73 -6.39 12.49
CA GLY A 157 -3.90 -7.57 12.75
C GLY A 157 -2.63 -7.27 13.53
N ILE A 158 -2.03 -6.09 13.34
CA ILE A 158 -0.76 -5.74 13.98
C ILE A 158 -0.94 -5.19 15.40
N VAL A 159 -2.12 -4.69 15.75
CA VAL A 159 -2.42 -4.14 17.08
C VAL A 159 -2.84 -5.27 18.02
N PRO A 160 -2.00 -5.71 18.99
CA PRO A 160 -2.33 -6.79 19.87
C PRO A 160 -3.54 -6.42 20.76
N LEU A 161 -4.53 -7.30 20.84
CA LEU A 161 -5.72 -7.18 21.68
C LEU A 161 -6.61 -5.94 21.40
N GLY A 162 -6.28 -5.12 20.39
CA GLY A 162 -6.96 -3.86 20.11
C GLY A 162 -8.46 -4.02 19.84
N ILE A 163 -8.87 -5.13 19.22
CA ILE A 163 -10.27 -5.37 18.86
C ILE A 163 -11.12 -5.85 20.04
N THR A 164 -10.51 -6.50 21.03
CA THR A 164 -11.24 -7.24 22.06
C THR A 164 -11.43 -6.49 23.37
N HIS A 165 -10.60 -5.48 23.63
CA HIS A 165 -10.48 -4.91 24.98
C HIS A 165 -10.47 -3.39 25.04
N ASP A 166 -10.69 -2.70 23.92
CA ASP A 166 -10.64 -1.24 23.90
C ASP A 166 -11.88 -0.61 23.26
N ASP A 167 -12.04 0.68 23.49
CA ASP A 167 -13.06 1.50 22.85
C ASP A 167 -12.88 1.48 21.32
N PRO A 168 -13.94 1.21 20.55
CA PRO A 168 -13.83 1.14 19.09
C PRO A 168 -13.27 2.41 18.45
N GLN A 169 -13.56 3.59 19.00
CA GLN A 169 -13.04 4.85 18.48
C GLN A 169 -11.54 4.96 18.72
N ARG A 170 -11.04 4.54 19.85
CA ARG A 170 -9.61 4.52 20.19
C ARG A 170 -8.86 3.53 19.30
N SER A 171 -9.44 2.36 19.09
CA SER A 171 -8.89 1.35 18.17
C SER A 171 -8.76 1.89 16.75
N LEU A 172 -9.81 2.56 16.24
CA LEU A 172 -9.77 3.20 14.92
C LEU A 172 -8.69 4.28 14.81
N MET A 173 -8.50 5.10 15.83
CA MET A 173 -7.42 6.09 15.84
C MET A 173 -6.04 5.43 15.84
N THR A 174 -5.86 4.36 16.59
CA THR A 174 -4.61 3.60 16.61
C THR A 174 -4.29 3.04 15.22
N TYR A 175 -5.27 2.48 14.52
CA TYR A 175 -5.10 1.96 13.16
C TYR A 175 -4.68 3.04 12.18
N ILE A 176 -5.31 4.20 12.22
CA ILE A 176 -4.96 5.33 11.35
C ILE A 176 -3.54 5.81 11.62
N GLN A 177 -3.17 5.95 12.88
CA GLN A 177 -1.82 6.40 13.25
C GLN A 177 -0.76 5.39 12.84
N THR A 178 -1.02 4.10 13.02
CA THR A 178 -0.09 3.03 12.63
C THR A 178 0.12 2.99 11.12
N SER A 179 -0.92 3.20 10.32
CA SER A 179 -0.80 3.17 8.86
C SER A 179 -0.26 4.47 8.27
N LYS A 180 -0.79 5.62 8.68
CA LYS A 180 -0.55 6.90 8.00
C LYS A 180 0.56 7.73 8.62
N HIS A 181 0.71 7.67 9.92
CA HIS A 181 1.63 8.54 10.66
C HIS A 181 2.95 7.87 11.06
N THR A 182 3.05 6.56 10.90
CA THR A 182 4.32 5.85 11.16
C THR A 182 5.33 6.18 10.09
N VAL A 183 6.49 6.70 10.51
CA VAL A 183 7.63 6.99 9.63
C VAL A 183 8.69 5.93 9.83
N ARG A 184 9.33 5.51 8.74
CA ARG A 184 10.45 4.55 8.80
C ARG A 184 11.63 5.19 9.53
N CYS A 185 12.18 4.47 10.49
CA CYS A 185 13.39 4.87 11.21
C CYS A 185 14.61 4.11 10.68
N GLU A 186 15.81 4.67 10.92
CA GLU A 186 17.07 3.97 10.61
C GLU A 186 17.24 2.73 11.51
N ASN A 187 16.77 2.82 12.75
CA ASN A 187 16.84 1.74 13.74
C ASN A 187 15.43 1.22 14.01
N ASN A 188 15.13 0.03 13.53
CA ASN A 188 13.85 -0.62 13.76
C ASN A 188 14.06 -1.90 14.55
N ASP A 189 13.28 -2.06 15.60
CA ASP A 189 13.29 -3.24 16.46
C ASP A 189 12.12 -4.17 16.08
N PRO A 190 12.28 -5.48 16.17
CA PRO A 190 11.18 -6.41 16.04
C PRO A 190 10.21 -6.25 17.21
N MET A 191 8.93 -6.47 16.95
CA MET A 191 7.90 -6.38 17.97
C MET A 191 8.08 -7.48 19.03
N LEU A 192 8.01 -7.09 20.32
CA LEU A 192 8.14 -8.05 21.44
C LEU A 192 6.86 -8.85 21.66
N ILE A 193 5.72 -8.32 21.27
CA ILE A 193 4.42 -8.97 21.40
C ILE A 193 3.80 -9.04 20.02
N THR A 194 3.53 -10.23 19.54
CA THR A 194 2.97 -10.47 18.23
C THR A 194 1.95 -11.61 18.29
N ASN A 195 1.02 -11.61 17.35
CA ASN A 195 0.06 -12.70 17.14
C ASN A 195 0.37 -13.50 15.86
N GLY A 196 1.54 -13.27 15.26
CA GLY A 196 1.97 -13.87 13.99
C GLY A 196 1.50 -13.12 12.74
N SER A 197 0.71 -12.08 12.86
CA SER A 197 0.31 -11.27 11.70
C SER A 197 1.48 -10.50 11.10
N ASP A 198 2.45 -10.11 11.92
CA ASP A 198 3.68 -9.43 11.51
C ASP A 198 4.47 -10.22 10.46
N GLU A 199 4.46 -11.55 10.51
CA GLU A 199 5.11 -12.40 9.51
C GLU A 199 4.35 -12.41 8.17
N ALA A 200 3.04 -12.16 8.17
CA ALA A 200 2.25 -12.12 6.95
C ALA A 200 2.55 -10.88 6.09
N PHE A 201 3.04 -9.80 6.69
CA PHE A 201 3.26 -8.53 6.00
C PHE A 201 4.28 -8.61 4.87
N ALA A 202 5.33 -9.44 5.00
CA ALA A 202 6.30 -9.65 3.94
C ALA A 202 5.67 -10.23 2.67
N TYR A 203 4.63 -11.06 2.83
CA TYR A 203 3.87 -11.62 1.71
C TYR A 203 2.84 -10.65 1.14
N MET A 204 2.32 -9.73 1.94
CA MET A 204 1.31 -8.75 1.55
C MET A 204 1.92 -7.48 0.95
N ALA A 205 3.15 -7.12 1.33
CA ALA A 205 3.86 -5.95 0.84
C ALA A 205 4.03 -5.96 -0.68
N SER A 206 4.15 -4.78 -1.29
CA SER A 206 4.55 -4.66 -2.70
C SER A 206 6.00 -5.07 -2.91
N ASP A 207 6.36 -5.32 -4.19
CA ASP A 207 7.70 -5.77 -4.58
C ASP A 207 8.81 -4.76 -4.25
N ILE A 208 8.46 -3.49 -4.00
CA ILE A 208 9.42 -2.48 -3.53
C ILE A 208 9.86 -2.68 -2.09
N PHE A 209 9.04 -3.29 -1.25
CA PHE A 209 9.39 -3.62 0.14
C PHE A 209 9.80 -5.06 0.33
N ALA A 210 9.17 -5.99 -0.38
CA ALA A 210 9.48 -7.42 -0.29
C ALA A 210 9.18 -8.10 -1.63
N PHE A 211 10.21 -8.51 -2.33
CA PHE A 211 10.08 -9.20 -3.61
C PHE A 211 9.84 -10.69 -3.40
N LYS A 212 8.78 -11.20 -4.01
CA LYS A 212 8.39 -12.61 -3.92
C LYS A 212 8.60 -13.31 -5.26
N ALA A 213 9.15 -14.51 -5.20
CA ALA A 213 9.27 -15.36 -6.39
C ALA A 213 7.89 -15.66 -6.99
N LYS A 214 7.74 -15.50 -8.29
CA LYS A 214 6.47 -15.69 -9.02
C LYS A 214 6.21 -17.14 -9.44
N GLY A 215 7.14 -18.02 -9.14
CA GLY A 215 7.05 -19.43 -9.45
C GLY A 215 8.24 -20.21 -8.90
N LYS A 216 8.29 -21.51 -9.20
CA LYS A 216 9.45 -22.33 -8.94
C LYS A 216 10.60 -21.94 -9.87
N GLY A 217 11.80 -21.80 -9.32
CA GLY A 217 12.96 -21.38 -10.09
C GLY A 217 14.26 -21.50 -9.34
N THR A 218 15.30 -20.89 -9.90
CA THR A 218 16.65 -20.91 -9.35
C THR A 218 17.26 -19.51 -9.45
N VAL A 219 17.99 -19.09 -8.44
CA VAL A 219 18.80 -17.86 -8.49
C VAL A 219 19.96 -18.12 -9.44
N THR A 220 19.94 -17.48 -10.59
CA THR A 220 20.96 -17.66 -11.64
C THR A 220 22.11 -16.69 -11.52
N GLU A 221 21.84 -15.47 -11.08
CA GLU A 221 22.85 -14.44 -10.87
C GLU A 221 22.57 -13.70 -9.57
N LEU A 222 23.64 -13.36 -8.84
CA LEU A 222 23.60 -12.48 -7.68
C LEU A 222 24.89 -11.64 -7.68
N VAL A 223 24.74 -10.36 -8.02
CA VAL A 223 25.85 -9.41 -8.07
C VAL A 223 25.75 -8.46 -6.91
N ARG A 224 26.81 -8.36 -6.14
CA ARG A 224 27.00 -7.42 -5.04
C ARG A 224 28.29 -6.62 -5.29
N ASN A 225 28.31 -5.37 -4.94
CA ASN A 225 29.43 -4.45 -5.18
C ASN A 225 29.70 -4.25 -6.68
N GLY A 226 28.64 -4.04 -7.47
CA GLY A 226 28.73 -3.70 -8.88
C GLY A 226 29.54 -2.42 -9.12
N LYS A 227 30.14 -2.31 -10.31
CA LYS A 227 30.97 -1.14 -10.65
C LYS A 227 30.08 0.08 -10.94
N PRO A 228 30.52 1.31 -10.56
CA PRO A 228 29.73 2.54 -10.73
C PRO A 228 29.25 2.87 -12.14
N PHE A 229 29.82 2.23 -13.19
CA PHE A 229 29.43 2.41 -14.60
C PHE A 229 28.99 1.10 -15.28
N GLY A 230 28.64 0.07 -14.46
CA GLY A 230 28.10 -1.19 -14.94
C GLY A 230 26.64 -1.37 -14.52
N ARG A 231 26.15 -2.59 -14.63
CA ARG A 231 24.94 -2.98 -13.88
C ARG A 231 25.32 -2.98 -12.41
N GLY A 232 24.58 -2.24 -11.61
CA GLY A 232 24.78 -2.18 -10.16
C GLY A 232 24.48 -3.51 -9.47
N ASP A 233 24.15 -3.44 -8.20
CA ASP A 233 23.79 -4.64 -7.44
C ASP A 233 22.42 -5.17 -7.89
N TYR A 234 22.35 -6.46 -8.24
CA TYR A 234 21.12 -7.08 -8.71
C TYR A 234 21.10 -8.59 -8.46
N MET A 235 19.90 -9.15 -8.53
CA MET A 235 19.66 -10.59 -8.52
C MET A 235 18.77 -10.99 -9.71
N ILE A 236 19.07 -12.15 -10.33
CA ILE A 236 18.24 -12.74 -11.37
C ILE A 236 17.74 -14.10 -10.90
N ILE A 237 16.44 -14.29 -11.03
CA ILE A 237 15.79 -15.59 -10.81
C ILE A 237 15.26 -16.07 -12.14
N THR A 238 15.64 -17.28 -12.53
CA THR A 238 15.09 -17.95 -13.71
C THR A 238 14.14 -19.04 -13.26
N TYR A 239 12.90 -18.94 -13.74
CA TYR A 239 11.83 -19.87 -13.38
C TYR A 239 11.79 -21.09 -14.29
N ASP A 240 11.15 -22.14 -13.82
CA ASP A 240 11.01 -23.40 -14.58
C ASP A 240 10.20 -23.24 -15.86
N ASP A 241 9.39 -22.16 -16.00
CA ASP A 241 8.67 -21.81 -17.22
C ASP A 241 9.52 -21.04 -18.27
N GLY A 242 10.79 -20.82 -17.97
CA GLY A 242 11.75 -20.13 -18.84
C GLY A 242 11.73 -18.61 -18.74
N LYS A 243 10.87 -18.01 -17.91
CA LYS A 243 10.90 -16.58 -17.62
C LYS A 243 11.94 -16.25 -16.57
N SER A 244 12.34 -14.98 -16.53
CA SER A 244 13.27 -14.49 -15.53
C SER A 244 12.78 -13.17 -14.94
N ASP A 245 12.99 -12.98 -13.64
CA ASP A 245 12.83 -11.70 -12.98
C ASP A 245 14.20 -11.11 -12.70
N PHE A 246 14.32 -9.82 -12.98
CA PHE A 246 15.45 -8.98 -12.59
C PHE A 246 15.06 -8.17 -11.35
N ILE A 247 15.82 -8.31 -10.28
CA ILE A 247 15.58 -7.64 -9.01
C ILE A 247 16.73 -6.65 -8.78
N ASN A 248 16.40 -5.37 -8.76
CA ASN A 248 17.36 -4.32 -8.44
C ASN A 248 17.62 -4.33 -6.93
N LEU A 249 18.89 -4.35 -6.54
CA LEU A 249 19.33 -4.31 -5.14
C LEU A 249 20.04 -2.98 -4.80
N GLU A 250 20.10 -2.06 -5.76
CA GLU A 250 20.60 -0.71 -5.49
C GLU A 250 19.57 0.10 -4.72
N GLU A 251 20.05 1.11 -4.00
CA GLU A 251 19.17 2.09 -3.39
C GLU A 251 18.36 2.82 -4.46
N THR A 252 17.05 2.85 -4.28
CA THR A 252 16.11 3.59 -5.08
C THR A 252 15.54 4.76 -4.28
N VAL A 253 15.06 5.77 -4.98
CA VAL A 253 14.44 6.95 -4.37
C VAL A 253 12.96 6.90 -4.66
N GLU A 254 12.17 6.75 -3.60
CA GLU A 254 10.74 6.62 -3.71
C GLU A 254 10.04 7.87 -3.13
N LYS A 255 8.98 8.30 -3.81
CA LYS A 255 8.23 9.48 -3.42
C LYS A 255 7.25 9.18 -2.30
N ASN A 256 7.35 9.95 -1.23
CA ASN A 256 6.33 9.98 -0.20
C ASN A 256 5.38 11.16 -0.45
N SER A 257 4.21 10.90 -1.03
CA SER A 257 3.22 11.93 -1.36
C SER A 257 2.61 12.60 -0.11
N ASP A 258 2.50 11.87 0.99
CA ASP A 258 1.92 12.40 2.22
C ASP A 258 2.90 13.31 2.98
N GLY A 259 4.18 13.00 2.94
CA GLY A 259 5.24 13.76 3.63
C GLY A 259 5.89 14.86 2.79
N GLY A 260 5.72 14.84 1.48
CA GLY A 260 6.35 15.80 0.57
C GLY A 260 7.87 15.66 0.42
N TYR A 261 8.44 14.53 0.84
CA TYR A 261 9.87 14.19 0.73
C TYR A 261 10.04 12.81 0.09
N ASN A 262 11.24 12.55 -0.40
CA ASN A 262 11.59 11.24 -0.95
C ASN A 262 12.29 10.40 0.11
N VAL A 263 12.08 9.09 0.06
CA VAL A 263 12.69 8.12 0.98
C VAL A 263 13.60 7.17 0.23
N PRO A 264 14.80 6.86 0.76
CA PRO A 264 15.63 5.82 0.19
C PRO A 264 15.06 4.45 0.53
N LEU A 265 14.98 3.58 -0.49
CA LEU A 265 14.59 2.18 -0.35
C LEU A 265 15.66 1.31 -0.97
N GLN A 266 16.05 0.27 -0.27
CA GLN A 266 17.02 -0.70 -0.77
C GLN A 266 16.59 -2.11 -0.39
N LEU A 267 16.50 -2.98 -1.38
CA LEU A 267 16.28 -4.40 -1.14
C LEU A 267 17.61 -5.11 -0.86
N VAL A 268 17.60 -5.98 0.12
CA VAL A 268 18.69 -6.93 0.36
C VAL A 268 18.22 -8.34 0.06
N PRO A 269 19.07 -9.21 -0.52
CA PRO A 269 18.71 -10.60 -0.71
C PRO A 269 18.47 -11.29 0.62
N SER A 270 17.51 -12.22 0.66
CA SER A 270 17.33 -13.09 1.81
C SER A 270 18.64 -13.82 2.12
N GLU A 271 19.02 -13.86 3.40
CA GLU A 271 20.34 -14.33 3.87
C GLU A 271 20.69 -15.75 3.42
N LYS A 272 19.70 -16.59 3.22
CA LYS A 272 19.85 -17.99 2.81
C LYS A 272 20.08 -18.17 1.31
N LEU A 273 19.95 -17.10 0.50
CA LEU A 273 20.03 -17.19 -0.94
C LEU A 273 21.45 -16.93 -1.46
N GLN A 274 21.86 -17.80 -2.36
CA GLN A 274 23.09 -17.71 -3.15
C GLN A 274 22.82 -18.18 -4.58
N VAL A 275 23.76 -17.94 -5.49
CA VAL A 275 23.66 -18.46 -6.85
C VAL A 275 23.49 -19.99 -6.82
N GLY A 276 22.50 -20.50 -7.51
CA GLY A 276 22.10 -21.91 -7.50
C GLY A 276 21.02 -22.28 -6.50
N SER A 277 20.66 -21.39 -5.56
CA SER A 277 19.56 -21.65 -4.63
C SER A 277 18.23 -21.79 -5.36
N LYS A 278 17.45 -22.80 -4.97
CA LYS A 278 16.10 -23.01 -5.50
C LYS A 278 15.10 -22.21 -4.69
N VAL A 279 14.14 -21.63 -5.39
CA VAL A 279 13.03 -20.86 -4.83
C VAL A 279 11.70 -21.47 -5.23
N LYS A 280 10.70 -21.29 -4.38
CA LYS A 280 9.31 -21.68 -4.63
C LYS A 280 8.47 -20.43 -4.88
N GLU A 281 7.31 -20.61 -5.46
CA GLU A 281 6.32 -19.54 -5.58
C GLU A 281 6.02 -18.94 -4.20
N TYR A 282 6.00 -17.62 -4.14
CA TYR A 282 5.82 -16.78 -2.95
C TYR A 282 6.99 -16.76 -1.95
N ASP A 283 8.09 -17.46 -2.16
CA ASP A 283 9.27 -17.26 -1.32
C ASP A 283 9.72 -15.79 -1.37
N VAL A 284 9.92 -15.16 -0.21
CA VAL A 284 10.49 -13.80 -0.14
C VAL A 284 11.98 -13.89 -0.41
N VAL A 285 12.40 -13.36 -1.55
CA VAL A 285 13.77 -13.49 -2.07
C VAL A 285 14.63 -12.26 -1.84
N ALA A 286 13.99 -11.10 -1.72
CA ALA A 286 14.65 -9.86 -1.32
C ALA A 286 13.66 -8.99 -0.52
N TYR A 287 14.17 -8.21 0.41
CA TYR A 287 13.35 -7.39 1.30
C TYR A 287 14.08 -6.12 1.73
N ASP A 288 13.32 -5.10 2.16
CA ASP A 288 13.84 -3.89 2.77
C ASP A 288 14.19 -4.13 4.24
N PRO A 289 15.48 -4.06 4.62
CA PRO A 289 15.92 -4.36 5.99
C PRO A 289 15.48 -3.32 7.02
N LYS A 290 15.00 -2.15 6.58
CA LYS A 290 14.43 -1.13 7.46
C LYS A 290 12.94 -1.39 7.77
N SER A 291 12.31 -2.30 7.04
CA SER A 291 10.91 -2.66 7.23
C SER A 291 10.74 -4.08 7.77
N PHE A 292 11.70 -4.95 7.54
CA PHE A 292 11.62 -6.35 7.91
C PHE A 292 12.89 -6.86 8.57
N ALA A 293 12.73 -7.69 9.58
CA ALA A 293 13.80 -8.44 10.23
C ALA A 293 13.35 -9.89 10.46
N ASN A 294 14.28 -10.76 10.86
CA ASN A 294 13.92 -12.10 11.28
C ASN A 294 13.01 -12.05 12.51
N SER A 295 11.92 -12.79 12.48
CA SER A 295 11.02 -12.95 13.62
C SER A 295 11.76 -13.39 14.86
N LEU A 296 11.38 -12.87 16.02
CA LEU A 296 11.87 -13.36 17.32
C LEU A 296 11.26 -14.72 17.70
N GLY A 297 10.26 -15.19 16.96
CA GLY A 297 9.64 -16.49 17.14
C GLY A 297 10.48 -17.63 16.56
N GLU A 298 10.02 -18.86 16.77
CA GLU A 298 10.68 -20.08 16.29
C GLU A 298 10.53 -20.30 14.77
N SER A 299 9.69 -19.52 14.10
CA SER A 299 9.38 -19.67 12.67
C SER A 299 10.59 -19.41 11.76
N GLY A 300 11.49 -18.52 12.15
CA GLY A 300 12.60 -18.04 11.32
C GLY A 300 12.15 -17.31 10.04
N ASN A 301 10.90 -16.86 9.99
CA ASN A 301 10.34 -16.06 8.92
C ASN A 301 10.71 -14.58 9.09
N LEU A 302 10.54 -13.80 8.02
CA LEU A 302 10.62 -12.35 8.09
C LEU A 302 9.36 -11.81 8.76
N ALA A 303 9.55 -10.87 9.68
CA ALA A 303 8.49 -10.15 10.37
C ALA A 303 8.63 -8.65 10.15
N LEU A 304 7.51 -7.95 10.12
CA LEU A 304 7.49 -6.48 10.05
C LEU A 304 8.14 -5.89 11.30
N THR A 305 9.02 -4.92 11.11
CA THR A 305 9.55 -4.07 12.15
C THR A 305 8.86 -2.70 12.10
N SER A 306 8.39 -2.22 13.22
CA SER A 306 7.61 -0.98 13.29
C SER A 306 8.14 -0.06 14.38
N GLY A 307 9.25 0.60 14.11
CA GLY A 307 9.86 1.58 14.98
C GLY A 307 10.82 1.00 16.02
N THR A 308 11.17 1.80 17.00
CA THR A 308 12.19 1.50 18.00
C THR A 308 11.54 1.25 19.35
N LEU A 309 11.95 0.20 20.04
CA LEU A 309 11.46 -0.11 21.38
C LEU A 309 11.87 0.95 22.40
N ALA A 310 10.92 1.39 23.19
CA ALA A 310 11.12 2.40 24.22
C ALA A 310 10.56 1.95 25.57
N LYS A 311 11.20 2.36 26.65
CA LYS A 311 10.60 2.33 27.98
C LYS A 311 9.76 3.58 28.15
N VAL A 312 8.47 3.42 28.38
CA VAL A 312 7.50 4.53 28.49
C VAL A 312 7.04 4.68 29.94
N ALA A 313 7.04 5.92 30.42
CA ALA A 313 6.43 6.29 31.70
C ALA A 313 5.31 7.29 31.43
N LEU A 314 4.13 7.08 32.02
CA LEU A 314 3.05 8.04 32.03
C LEU A 314 3.22 8.93 33.26
N ILE A 315 3.63 10.16 33.02
CA ILE A 315 3.87 11.14 34.10
C ILE A 315 3.14 12.44 33.80
N ASN A 316 2.75 13.15 34.81
CA ASN A 316 2.30 14.53 34.67
C ASN A 316 3.54 15.45 34.77
N THR A 317 3.75 16.27 33.75
CA THR A 317 4.88 17.22 33.67
C THR A 317 4.37 18.57 33.22
N ASP A 318 4.91 19.64 33.77
CA ASP A 318 4.59 21.02 33.37
C ASP A 318 5.27 21.41 32.04
N GLU A 319 6.12 20.55 31.47
CA GLU A 319 6.88 20.79 30.25
C GLU A 319 6.18 20.33 28.97
N GLY A 320 5.09 19.58 29.09
CA GLY A 320 4.32 19.07 27.96
C GLY A 320 3.04 19.88 27.70
N PHE A 321 2.59 19.92 26.46
CA PHE A 321 1.30 20.50 26.07
C PHE A 321 0.47 19.45 25.32
N GLU A 322 -0.75 19.17 25.82
CA GLU A 322 -1.68 18.15 25.27
C GLU A 322 -0.99 16.80 25.01
N ASP A 323 -1.17 16.21 23.84
CA ASP A 323 -0.67 14.88 23.44
C ASP A 323 0.86 14.84 23.23
N SER A 324 1.62 15.68 23.91
CA SER A 324 3.07 15.73 23.77
C SER A 324 3.79 14.63 24.54
N ALA A 325 4.98 14.30 24.09
CA ALA A 325 5.89 13.37 24.77
C ALA A 325 7.27 14.01 24.94
N ALA A 326 7.88 13.80 26.11
CA ALA A 326 9.28 14.11 26.34
C ALA A 326 10.12 12.86 26.05
N ILE A 327 11.18 13.00 25.27
CA ILE A 327 12.11 11.92 24.93
C ILE A 327 13.52 12.29 25.37
N THR A 328 14.34 11.30 25.67
CA THR A 328 15.77 11.53 25.90
C THR A 328 16.48 11.82 24.58
N GLU A 329 17.57 12.57 24.63
CA GLU A 329 18.40 12.85 23.45
C GLU A 329 18.87 11.58 22.77
N GLU A 330 19.36 10.60 23.55
CA GLU A 330 19.77 9.28 23.05
C GLU A 330 18.64 8.53 22.32
N PHE A 331 17.41 8.61 22.81
CA PHE A 331 16.27 8.02 22.15
C PHE A 331 15.89 8.77 20.87
N GLY A 332 16.01 10.10 20.89
CA GLY A 332 15.79 10.95 19.71
C GLY A 332 16.73 10.60 18.56
N GLU A 333 18.00 10.31 18.86
CA GLU A 333 18.98 9.87 17.84
C GLU A 333 18.57 8.52 17.20
N LYS A 334 17.98 7.59 17.96
CA LYS A 334 17.49 6.31 17.43
C LYS A 334 16.31 6.47 16.50
N LEU A 335 15.50 7.52 16.67
CA LEU A 335 14.35 7.81 15.83
C LEU A 335 14.68 8.54 14.53
N GLY A 336 15.95 8.75 14.24
CA GLY A 336 16.39 9.37 13.00
C GLY A 336 15.85 8.66 11.76
N THR A 337 15.50 9.43 10.73
CA THR A 337 15.12 8.91 9.43
C THR A 337 15.89 9.61 8.32
N ALA A 338 16.26 8.86 7.29
CA ALA A 338 16.89 9.43 6.10
C ALA A 338 15.82 9.92 5.13
N VAL A 339 15.97 11.16 4.68
CA VAL A 339 15.13 11.75 3.64
C VAL A 339 16.01 12.29 2.51
N ILE A 340 15.52 12.20 1.28
CA ILE A 340 16.19 12.73 0.11
C ILE A 340 15.40 13.96 -0.36
N VAL A 341 16.08 15.11 -0.42
CA VAL A 341 15.51 16.34 -0.93
C VAL A 341 16.13 16.64 -2.28
N GLU A 342 15.33 16.60 -3.33
CA GLU A 342 15.73 17.01 -4.67
C GLU A 342 15.47 18.50 -4.86
N LYS A 343 16.47 19.21 -5.36
CA LYS A 343 16.34 20.63 -5.71
C LYS A 343 16.77 20.84 -7.15
N GLU A 344 15.84 21.25 -7.98
CA GLU A 344 16.16 21.68 -9.33
C GLU A 344 16.73 23.10 -9.33
N VAL A 345 17.90 23.26 -9.92
CA VAL A 345 18.53 24.56 -10.10
C VAL A 345 18.71 24.82 -11.59
N VAL A 346 18.00 25.82 -12.09
CA VAL A 346 18.17 26.28 -13.48
C VAL A 346 19.43 27.12 -13.57
N LEU A 347 20.36 26.71 -14.43
CA LEU A 347 21.61 27.40 -14.65
C LEU A 347 21.51 28.27 -15.91
N ASP A 348 21.85 29.54 -15.77
CA ASP A 348 21.97 30.42 -16.90
C ASP A 348 23.21 30.10 -17.75
N LYS A 349 23.18 30.45 -19.04
CA LYS A 349 24.30 30.25 -19.94
C LYS A 349 25.53 31.01 -19.42
N GLY A 350 26.61 30.28 -19.08
CA GLY A 350 27.84 30.85 -18.54
C GLY A 350 28.02 30.66 -17.01
N SER A 351 27.06 30.03 -16.34
CA SER A 351 27.21 29.66 -14.92
C SER A 351 28.26 28.55 -14.75
N ASN A 352 29.08 28.68 -13.69
CA ASN A 352 30.01 27.64 -13.30
C ASN A 352 29.42 26.80 -12.17
N ILE A 353 29.61 25.48 -12.26
CA ILE A 353 29.16 24.55 -11.22
C ILE A 353 30.39 24.15 -10.42
N PHE A 354 30.34 24.33 -9.11
CA PHE A 354 31.33 23.82 -8.16
C PHE A 354 30.70 22.75 -7.31
N ILE A 355 31.26 21.53 -7.31
CA ILE A 355 30.84 20.43 -6.46
C ILE A 355 31.76 20.36 -5.27
N TYR A 356 31.22 20.60 -4.09
CA TYR A 356 31.94 20.40 -2.82
C TYR A 356 31.48 19.06 -2.24
N LYS A 357 32.45 18.24 -1.84
CA LYS A 357 32.17 17.00 -1.08
C LYS A 357 32.17 17.33 0.41
#